data_65a0df2800b727d802f03e21acf4454f
#
_entry.id   65a0df2800b727d802f03e21acf4454f
#
_cell.length_a   1.000
_cell.length_b   1.000
_cell.length_c   1.000
_cell.angle_alpha   90.00
_cell.angle_beta   90.00
_cell.angle_gamma   90.00
#
_symmetry.space_group_name_H-M   'P 1'
#
loop_
_entity.id
_entity.type
_entity.pdbx_description
1 polymer ?
#
loop_
_entity_poly.entity_id
_entity_poly.type
_entity_poly.pdbx_seq_one_letter_code
_entity_poly.pdbx_strand_id
1 'polypeptide(L)'
;MFTKQAISNIRKTCIATAVAIMAGCGGSDGSSGTGIDDPVTVAPEKPYAGPLAADKPLAKAYDDAARAFSVSSDNPILHWNYRVWCQTGYRSPGDAGTGQVVDSPLDITKDYLSPAGFNFASSLGKIVVEGGAKFLDNAWYFGTDYTGAVIVKLPDGSLILFDALTTPDDMQKQIIDQMPAAGLNPADIKYIFVGHEHGDHYGGVNLLLQNHTPNAKVIATRPAADTILAARARAETKTYTGTADEQAAAKAKALLAIPAKFDVIVEPFAGVPIGLQRITVADGIDAVAMLAPGHTPGQMGVIIPVVHQGETRKLFVWSGNDQPSAADQYAASTDFYAANAFKEGAEAIINTHSYQGSMYAHLRALKADPSAPNYLWMGKQNVQRFMGIFASCQHAIAERLRDGTWKVF
;
A
#
# COMPACT_ATOMS: atom_id res chain seq x y z
N MET A 1 -19.49 -21.27 3.65
CA MET A 1 -18.87 -22.13 4.67
C MET A 1 -17.97 -23.14 3.95
N PHE A 2 -16.68 -22.86 3.85
CA PHE A 2 -15.74 -23.85 3.32
C PHE A 2 -15.54 -24.95 4.36
N THR A 3 -15.59 -26.20 3.94
CA THR A 3 -15.36 -27.33 4.87
C THR A 3 -13.89 -27.33 5.34
N LYS A 4 -13.63 -27.78 6.58
CA LYS A 4 -12.29 -27.93 7.14
C LYS A 4 -11.30 -28.67 6.21
N GLN A 5 -11.82 -29.49 5.31
CA GLN A 5 -11.07 -30.26 4.31
C GLN A 5 -10.53 -29.41 3.15
N ALA A 6 -11.31 -28.41 2.69
CA ALA A 6 -10.85 -27.48 1.64
C ALA A 6 -9.73 -26.57 2.13
N ILE A 7 -9.83 -26.11 3.38
CA ILE A 7 -8.78 -25.31 4.04
C ILE A 7 -7.50 -26.13 4.23
N SER A 8 -7.61 -27.42 4.60
CA SER A 8 -6.44 -28.31 4.76
C SER A 8 -5.70 -28.58 3.44
N ASN A 9 -6.41 -28.70 2.34
CA ASN A 9 -5.79 -28.94 1.02
C ASN A 9 -5.12 -27.68 0.46
N ILE A 10 -5.69 -26.50 0.66
CA ILE A 10 -5.07 -25.22 0.31
C ILE A 10 -3.78 -25.03 1.12
N ARG A 11 -3.78 -25.38 2.42
CA ARG A 11 -2.59 -25.28 3.30
C ARG A 11 -1.40 -26.12 2.82
N LYS A 12 -1.67 -27.34 2.33
CA LYS A 12 -0.59 -28.23 1.84
C LYS A 12 -0.02 -27.76 0.51
N THR A 13 -0.83 -27.15 -0.33
CA THR A 13 -0.41 -26.64 -1.65
C THR A 13 0.41 -25.35 -1.51
N CYS A 14 0.02 -24.43 -0.60
CA CYS A 14 0.76 -23.18 -0.39
C CYS A 14 2.17 -23.42 0.19
N ILE A 15 2.34 -24.35 1.12
CA ILE A 15 3.67 -24.69 1.65
C ILE A 15 4.54 -25.31 0.57
N ALA A 16 3.99 -26.15 -0.30
CA ALA A 16 4.71 -26.73 -1.43
C ALA A 16 5.09 -25.69 -2.48
N THR A 17 4.24 -24.67 -2.71
CA THR A 17 4.49 -23.61 -3.70
C THR A 17 5.56 -22.64 -3.21
N ALA A 18 5.59 -22.27 -1.94
CA ALA A 18 6.64 -21.42 -1.37
C ALA A 18 8.04 -22.11 -1.44
N VAL A 19 8.09 -23.42 -1.23
CA VAL A 19 9.33 -24.21 -1.33
C VAL A 19 9.71 -24.49 -2.79
N ALA A 20 8.75 -24.69 -3.70
CA ALA A 20 9.00 -24.97 -5.11
C ALA A 20 9.54 -23.76 -5.90
N ILE A 21 9.20 -22.52 -5.48
CA ILE A 21 9.75 -21.30 -6.09
C ILE A 21 11.26 -21.16 -5.83
N MET A 22 11.76 -21.76 -4.76
CA MET A 22 13.21 -21.72 -4.42
C MET A 22 14.08 -22.67 -5.24
N ALA A 23 13.50 -23.70 -5.87
CA ALA A 23 14.27 -24.75 -6.59
C ALA A 23 14.47 -24.46 -8.09
N GLY A 24 13.90 -23.38 -8.64
CA GLY A 24 13.78 -23.18 -10.09
C GLY A 24 14.63 -22.07 -10.71
N CYS A 25 15.49 -21.36 -9.99
CA CYS A 25 16.26 -20.25 -10.56
C CYS A 25 17.77 -20.36 -10.34
N GLY A 26 18.36 -21.38 -10.95
CA GLY A 26 19.79 -21.44 -11.22
C GLY A 26 20.03 -21.08 -12.69
N GLY A 27 19.97 -19.83 -13.05
CA GLY A 27 20.34 -19.29 -14.36
C GLY A 27 21.31 -18.14 -14.16
N SER A 28 22.59 -18.38 -14.47
CA SER A 28 23.65 -17.39 -14.48
C SER A 28 23.48 -16.45 -15.67
N ASP A 29 23.13 -15.19 -15.45
CA ASP A 29 23.42 -14.13 -16.40
C ASP A 29 24.38 -13.14 -15.76
N GLY A 30 25.63 -13.26 -16.23
CA GLY A 30 26.68 -12.31 -15.90
C GLY A 30 26.45 -10.99 -16.64
N SER A 31 26.33 -9.90 -15.90
CA SER A 31 26.68 -8.59 -16.38
C SER A 31 27.51 -7.87 -15.31
N SER A 32 28.76 -7.67 -15.64
CA SER A 32 29.72 -6.83 -14.94
C SER A 32 29.25 -5.38 -15.00
N GLY A 33 28.78 -4.84 -13.89
CA GLY A 33 28.55 -3.43 -13.67
C GLY A 33 29.56 -2.91 -12.65
N THR A 34 30.38 -1.99 -13.09
CA THR A 34 31.41 -1.27 -12.35
C THR A 34 30.80 -0.54 -11.15
N GLY A 35 31.47 -0.67 -10.03
CA GLY A 35 31.12 -0.02 -8.77
C GLY A 35 31.07 1.51 -8.85
N ILE A 36 30.16 2.06 -8.12
CA ILE A 36 30.23 3.42 -7.59
C ILE A 36 30.04 3.29 -6.09
N ASP A 37 31.13 3.48 -5.37
CA ASP A 37 31.16 3.69 -3.92
C ASP A 37 30.61 5.09 -3.63
N ASP A 38 29.60 5.24 -2.78
CA ASP A 38 29.57 5.98 -1.56
C ASP A 38 28.18 6.35 -1.06
N PRO A 39 28.05 6.71 0.18
CA PRO A 39 27.31 5.88 1.11
C PRO A 39 26.09 6.65 1.64
N VAL A 40 24.94 6.17 1.41
CA VAL A 40 23.94 6.30 2.45
C VAL A 40 24.38 5.29 3.51
N THR A 41 25.07 5.75 4.55
CA THR A 41 25.40 4.93 5.71
C THR A 41 24.11 4.53 6.39
N VAL A 42 23.48 3.49 5.88
CA VAL A 42 22.55 2.69 6.66
C VAL A 42 23.41 2.05 7.74
N ALA A 43 23.16 2.40 9.00
CA ALA A 43 23.87 1.81 10.12
C ALA A 43 23.91 0.29 9.95
N PRO A 44 25.04 -0.37 10.20
CA PRO A 44 25.16 -1.81 10.01
C PRO A 44 24.03 -2.49 10.78
N GLU A 45 23.17 -3.18 10.07
CA GLU A 45 22.01 -3.84 10.63
C GLU A 45 22.47 -4.87 11.65
N LYS A 46 21.95 -4.78 12.87
CA LYS A 46 22.11 -5.87 13.83
C LYS A 46 21.52 -7.14 13.19
N PRO A 47 22.23 -8.27 13.26
CA PRO A 47 21.71 -9.53 12.74
C PRO A 47 20.32 -9.79 13.33
N TYR A 48 19.39 -10.18 12.48
CA TYR A 48 18.04 -10.53 12.91
C TYR A 48 18.10 -11.54 14.05
N ALA A 49 17.36 -11.24 15.11
CA ALA A 49 17.00 -12.21 16.09
C ALA A 49 16.26 -13.33 15.42
N GLY A 50 16.16 -14.29 15.07
CA GLY A 50 15.34 -15.31 14.38
C GLY A 50 13.86 -15.23 14.74
N PRO A 51 13.11 -16.29 14.48
CA PRO A 51 11.70 -16.39 14.85
C PRO A 51 11.47 -16.04 16.31
N LEU A 52 10.33 -15.44 16.62
CA LEU A 52 9.95 -15.13 17.99
C LEU A 52 10.01 -16.42 18.84
N ALA A 53 10.62 -16.34 20.02
CA ALA A 53 10.83 -17.53 20.88
C ALA A 53 9.52 -18.25 21.25
N ALA A 54 8.39 -17.56 21.18
CA ALA A 54 7.06 -18.11 21.44
C ALA A 54 6.40 -18.77 20.23
N ASP A 55 7.01 -18.72 19.02
CA ASP A 55 6.40 -19.26 17.82
C ASP A 55 6.31 -20.78 17.86
N LYS A 56 5.11 -21.28 17.57
CA LYS A 56 4.91 -22.69 17.30
C LYS A 56 5.40 -23.08 15.90
N PRO A 57 5.59 -24.37 15.59
CA PRO A 57 6.26 -24.81 14.38
C PRO A 57 5.74 -24.22 13.06
N LEU A 58 4.42 -23.98 12.94
CA LEU A 58 3.85 -23.47 11.71
C LEU A 58 4.07 -21.97 11.55
N ALA A 59 3.87 -21.18 12.61
CA ALA A 59 4.19 -19.75 12.61
C ALA A 59 5.69 -19.54 12.33
N LYS A 60 6.55 -20.35 12.97
CA LYS A 60 7.99 -20.34 12.72
C LYS A 60 8.34 -20.65 11.26
N ALA A 61 7.68 -21.62 10.63
CA ALA A 61 7.96 -21.99 9.24
C ALA A 61 7.63 -20.84 8.27
N TYR A 62 6.56 -20.10 8.51
CA TYR A 62 6.22 -18.91 7.73
C TYR A 62 7.19 -17.76 7.98
N ASP A 63 7.60 -17.52 9.23
CA ASP A 63 8.60 -16.51 9.56
C ASP A 63 9.95 -16.83 8.90
N ASP A 64 10.42 -18.08 8.98
CA ASP A 64 11.64 -18.53 8.31
C ASP A 64 11.57 -18.34 6.78
N ALA A 65 10.41 -18.58 6.15
CA ALA A 65 10.21 -18.33 4.74
C ALA A 65 10.29 -16.83 4.39
N ALA A 66 9.62 -15.97 5.16
CA ALA A 66 9.70 -14.54 4.99
C ALA A 66 11.14 -14.01 5.13
N ARG A 67 11.86 -14.51 6.13
CA ARG A 67 13.26 -14.19 6.35
C ARG A 67 14.13 -14.59 5.16
N ALA A 68 13.92 -15.79 4.62
CA ALA A 68 14.69 -16.28 3.46
C ALA A 68 14.49 -15.37 2.24
N PHE A 69 13.27 -14.87 1.98
CA PHE A 69 13.03 -13.88 0.94
C PHE A 69 13.76 -12.57 1.20
N SER A 70 13.75 -12.09 2.44
CA SER A 70 14.40 -10.83 2.83
C SER A 70 15.91 -10.90 2.61
N VAL A 71 16.60 -11.88 3.20
CA VAL A 71 18.07 -11.98 3.16
C VAL A 71 18.64 -12.38 1.79
N SER A 72 17.79 -12.74 0.84
CA SER A 72 18.20 -13.08 -0.53
C SER A 72 18.31 -11.87 -1.46
N SER A 73 18.23 -10.66 -0.93
CA SER A 73 18.27 -9.41 -1.70
C SER A 73 18.95 -8.29 -0.92
N ASP A 74 19.62 -7.40 -1.64
CA ASP A 74 20.21 -6.19 -1.07
C ASP A 74 19.23 -5.00 -1.04
N ASN A 75 17.96 -5.19 -1.44
CA ASN A 75 16.97 -4.13 -1.41
C ASN A 75 16.51 -3.85 0.04
N PRO A 76 16.79 -2.64 0.58
CA PRO A 76 16.51 -2.30 1.98
C PRO A 76 15.02 -2.33 2.33
N ILE A 77 14.13 -2.10 1.35
CA ILE A 77 12.68 -2.20 1.55
C ILE A 77 12.27 -3.62 1.96
N LEU A 78 12.90 -4.64 1.37
CA LEU A 78 12.60 -6.04 1.72
C LEU A 78 13.04 -6.37 3.15
N HIS A 79 14.20 -5.90 3.57
CA HIS A 79 14.69 -6.09 4.94
C HIS A 79 13.77 -5.40 5.95
N TRP A 80 13.39 -4.16 5.65
CA TRP A 80 12.48 -3.39 6.47
C TRP A 80 11.12 -4.09 6.62
N ASN A 81 10.53 -4.55 5.51
CA ASN A 81 9.22 -5.19 5.52
C ASN A 81 9.22 -6.48 6.34
N TYR A 82 10.25 -7.32 6.21
CA TYR A 82 10.36 -8.52 7.03
C TYR A 82 10.39 -8.17 8.53
N ARG A 83 11.25 -7.23 8.92
CA ARG A 83 11.40 -6.82 10.31
C ARG A 83 10.09 -6.28 10.88
N VAL A 84 9.40 -5.46 10.12
CA VAL A 84 8.18 -4.80 10.58
C VAL A 84 6.98 -5.75 10.52
N TRP A 85 6.74 -6.39 9.41
CA TRP A 85 5.53 -7.20 9.24
C TRP A 85 5.56 -8.53 9.99
N CYS A 86 6.71 -9.17 10.08
CA CYS A 86 6.84 -10.45 10.73
C CYS A 86 7.17 -10.39 12.23
N GLN A 87 7.98 -9.42 12.65
CA GLN A 87 8.63 -9.46 13.96
C GLN A 87 8.14 -8.43 14.96
N THR A 88 7.55 -7.33 14.48
CA THR A 88 6.96 -6.34 15.38
C THR A 88 5.47 -6.51 15.35
N GLY A 89 4.84 -6.87 16.45
CA GLY A 89 3.41 -6.65 16.59
C GLY A 89 3.16 -5.17 16.32
N TYR A 90 2.71 -4.84 15.11
CA TYR A 90 2.48 -3.46 14.72
C TYR A 90 1.56 -2.82 15.75
N ARG A 91 1.96 -1.64 16.18
CA ARG A 91 1.12 -0.77 16.98
C ARG A 91 0.77 0.44 16.16
N SER A 92 -0.50 0.77 16.14
CA SER A 92 -0.90 2.12 15.78
C SER A 92 -0.09 3.11 16.61
N PRO A 93 0.51 4.15 16.04
CA PRO A 93 1.22 5.18 16.80
C PRO A 93 0.39 5.85 17.91
N GLY A 94 -0.95 5.65 17.93
CA GLY A 94 -1.82 6.06 19.04
C GLY A 94 -1.79 5.13 20.26
N ASP A 95 -1.29 3.89 20.12
CA ASP A 95 -1.28 2.88 21.19
C ASP A 95 0.02 2.87 22.01
N ALA A 96 0.74 3.97 22.07
CA ALA A 96 2.02 4.12 22.78
C ALA A 96 1.99 3.76 24.29
N GLY A 97 0.91 3.15 24.79
CA GLY A 97 0.72 2.96 26.22
C GLY A 97 0.60 1.53 26.74
N THR A 98 0.26 0.52 25.96
CA THR A 98 -0.25 -0.73 26.57
C THR A 98 0.30 -2.05 26.08
N GLY A 99 1.20 -2.09 25.14
CA GLY A 99 1.68 -3.36 24.67
C GLY A 99 3.18 -3.53 24.89
N GLN A 100 3.60 -4.68 25.30
CA GLN A 100 5.00 -5.07 25.32
C GLN A 100 5.52 -5.08 23.89
N VAL A 101 6.45 -4.18 23.59
CA VAL A 101 7.41 -4.41 22.50
C VAL A 101 8.20 -5.63 22.97
N VAL A 102 7.92 -6.76 22.41
CA VAL A 102 8.85 -7.89 22.50
C VAL A 102 10.12 -7.37 21.86
N ASP A 103 11.26 -7.47 22.55
CA ASP A 103 12.57 -6.98 22.16
C ASP A 103 12.75 -6.83 20.63
N SER A 104 12.15 -5.80 20.06
CA SER A 104 12.39 -5.45 18.69
C SER A 104 13.71 -4.71 18.63
N PRO A 105 14.69 -5.16 17.85
CA PRO A 105 15.92 -4.42 17.64
C PRO A 105 15.69 -3.06 16.96
N LEU A 106 14.46 -2.80 16.51
CA LEU A 106 13.99 -1.53 15.97
C LEU A 106 13.45 -0.67 17.11
N ASP A 107 14.02 0.48 17.28
CA ASP A 107 13.32 1.57 17.92
C ASP A 107 12.28 2.11 16.91
N ILE A 108 11.11 1.44 16.89
CA ILE A 108 10.01 1.79 15.99
C ILE A 108 9.68 3.30 16.10
N THR A 109 9.88 3.89 17.27
CA THR A 109 9.65 5.32 17.47
C THR A 109 10.67 6.19 16.75
N LYS A 110 11.88 5.72 16.50
CA LYS A 110 12.91 6.45 15.78
C LYS A 110 12.95 6.14 14.29
N ASP A 111 12.70 4.88 13.92
CA ASP A 111 12.84 4.41 12.53
C ASP A 111 11.52 4.51 11.74
N TYR A 112 10.39 4.53 12.42
CA TYR A 112 9.05 4.59 11.84
C TYR A 112 8.46 5.97 11.83
N LEU A 113 8.80 6.74 12.84
CA LEU A 113 8.25 8.05 13.03
C LEU A 113 9.24 9.04 12.44
N SER A 114 8.75 9.93 11.58
CA SER A 114 9.46 11.17 11.31
C SER A 114 10.07 11.69 12.62
N PRO A 115 11.31 12.22 12.62
CA PRO A 115 11.97 12.76 13.81
C PRO A 115 11.14 13.75 14.64
N ALA A 116 9.98 14.18 14.13
CA ALA A 116 9.06 15.10 14.77
C ALA A 116 7.90 14.44 15.51
N GLY A 117 7.86 13.11 15.60
CA GLY A 117 6.74 12.38 16.18
C GLY A 117 5.54 12.33 15.23
N PHE A 118 4.97 11.16 15.12
CA PHE A 118 3.78 10.93 14.32
C PHE A 118 2.55 11.35 15.13
N ASN A 119 1.83 12.36 14.67
CA ASN A 119 0.61 12.80 15.33
C ASN A 119 -0.61 12.40 14.50
N PHE A 120 -1.22 11.27 14.82
CA PHE A 120 -2.46 10.82 14.19
C PHE A 120 -3.62 11.80 14.34
N ALA A 121 -3.61 12.65 15.36
CA ALA A 121 -4.67 13.63 15.59
C ALA A 121 -4.59 14.81 14.60
N SER A 122 -3.43 15.08 14.04
CA SER A 122 -3.28 15.91 12.86
C SER A 122 -3.10 14.96 11.69
N SER A 123 -4.07 14.67 10.91
CA SER A 123 -4.02 13.88 9.66
C SER A 123 -2.90 14.28 8.66
N LEU A 124 -1.95 15.02 9.10
CA LEU A 124 -0.91 15.71 8.40
C LEU A 124 0.45 15.23 8.90
N GLY A 125 0.89 14.07 8.41
CA GLY A 125 2.32 13.78 8.37
C GLY A 125 3.08 14.94 7.69
N LYS A 126 4.40 14.94 7.74
CA LYS A 126 5.18 15.91 6.97
C LYS A 126 5.15 15.54 5.50
N ILE A 127 4.98 16.54 4.65
CA ILE A 127 5.13 16.37 3.19
C ILE A 127 6.44 15.63 2.91
N VAL A 128 6.36 14.53 2.17
CA VAL A 128 7.53 13.71 1.84
C VAL A 128 8.49 14.52 1.01
N VAL A 129 7.96 15.18 -0.04
CA VAL A 129 8.75 15.98 -0.97
C VAL A 129 7.88 17.09 -1.54
N GLU A 130 8.34 18.34 -1.39
CA GLU A 130 7.72 19.48 -2.06
C GLU A 130 7.75 19.32 -3.59
N GLY A 131 6.60 19.53 -4.23
CA GLY A 131 6.44 19.35 -5.68
C GLY A 131 6.40 17.89 -6.12
N GLY A 132 6.19 16.95 -5.19
CA GLY A 132 6.10 15.52 -5.46
C GLY A 132 7.45 14.86 -5.77
N ALA A 133 7.51 13.55 -5.61
CA ALA A 133 8.67 12.71 -5.91
C ALA A 133 8.42 11.85 -7.14
N LYS A 134 9.14 12.09 -8.22
CA LYS A 134 9.14 11.25 -9.40
C LYS A 134 10.00 10.00 -9.11
N PHE A 135 9.40 8.82 -9.19
CA PHE A 135 10.10 7.55 -8.92
C PHE A 135 10.17 6.61 -10.13
N LEU A 136 9.36 6.84 -11.18
CA LEU A 136 9.48 6.23 -12.49
C LEU A 136 9.30 7.32 -13.56
N ASP A 137 9.56 7.02 -14.83
CA ASP A 137 9.56 8.06 -15.89
C ASP A 137 8.23 8.79 -16.01
N ASN A 138 7.12 8.11 -15.69
CA ASN A 138 5.76 8.65 -15.75
C ASN A 138 4.94 8.44 -14.45
N ALA A 139 5.61 8.20 -13.32
CA ALA A 139 4.94 8.00 -12.04
C ALA A 139 5.53 8.84 -10.91
N TRP A 140 4.65 9.43 -10.08
CA TRP A 140 4.99 10.32 -8.97
C TRP A 140 4.24 9.92 -7.70
N TYR A 141 4.87 10.20 -6.56
CA TYR A 141 4.24 10.19 -5.25
C TYR A 141 4.06 11.62 -4.74
N PHE A 142 2.87 11.91 -4.22
CA PHE A 142 2.53 13.15 -3.52
C PHE A 142 1.92 12.82 -2.16
N GLY A 143 2.12 13.68 -1.19
CA GLY A 143 1.54 13.53 0.15
C GLY A 143 2.59 13.52 1.24
N THR A 144 2.23 12.91 2.36
CA THR A 144 3.06 12.89 3.57
C THR A 144 3.77 11.57 3.77
N ASP A 145 4.61 11.49 4.80
CA ASP A 145 5.23 10.26 5.27
C ASP A 145 4.22 9.28 5.92
N TYR A 146 2.98 9.73 6.15
CA TYR A 146 1.88 8.86 6.60
C TYR A 146 1.04 8.35 5.43
N THR A 147 0.35 9.25 4.74
CA THR A 147 -0.52 8.90 3.62
C THR A 147 -0.26 9.83 2.44
N GLY A 148 -0.45 9.31 1.26
CA GLY A 148 -0.27 10.05 0.03
C GLY A 148 -1.03 9.43 -1.12
N ALA A 149 -0.71 9.93 -2.29
CA ALA A 149 -1.30 9.50 -3.54
C ALA A 149 -0.21 9.18 -4.57
N VAL A 150 -0.49 8.23 -5.43
CA VAL A 150 0.36 7.92 -6.57
C VAL A 150 -0.32 8.44 -7.83
N ILE A 151 0.44 9.16 -8.66
CA ILE A 151 -0.04 9.67 -9.94
C ILE A 151 0.74 8.99 -11.05
N VAL A 152 0.03 8.45 -12.03
CA VAL A 152 0.61 7.89 -13.26
C VAL A 152 0.11 8.68 -14.45
N LYS A 153 1.04 9.19 -15.27
CA LYS A 153 0.73 9.88 -16.53
C LYS A 153 0.66 8.88 -17.68
N LEU A 154 -0.46 8.88 -18.36
CA LEU A 154 -0.69 8.04 -19.53
C LEU A 154 -0.11 8.66 -20.82
N PRO A 155 0.08 7.88 -21.90
CA PRO A 155 0.64 8.38 -23.15
C PRO A 155 -0.18 9.51 -23.80
N ASP A 156 -1.50 9.54 -23.58
CA ASP A 156 -2.40 10.60 -24.07
C ASP A 156 -2.33 11.90 -23.23
N GLY A 157 -1.46 11.91 -22.21
CA GLY A 157 -1.28 13.03 -21.29
C GLY A 157 -2.23 13.01 -20.09
N SER A 158 -3.27 12.18 -20.10
CA SER A 158 -4.18 12.04 -18.96
C SER A 158 -3.50 11.39 -17.74
N LEU A 159 -4.09 11.63 -16.58
CA LEU A 159 -3.56 11.18 -15.30
C LEU A 159 -4.49 10.17 -14.63
N ILE A 160 -3.88 9.21 -13.97
CA ILE A 160 -4.52 8.33 -13.00
C ILE A 160 -4.04 8.75 -11.61
N LEU A 161 -4.96 8.85 -10.67
CA LEU A 161 -4.71 9.11 -9.26
C LEU A 161 -5.09 7.88 -8.45
N PHE A 162 -4.19 7.43 -7.57
CA PHE A 162 -4.45 6.39 -6.56
C PHE A 162 -4.47 7.05 -5.19
N ASP A 163 -5.63 7.01 -4.53
CA ASP A 163 -5.99 7.65 -3.28
C ASP A 163 -6.04 9.19 -3.32
N ALA A 164 -6.77 9.77 -2.37
CA ALA A 164 -7.09 11.19 -2.36
C ALA A 164 -7.05 11.81 -0.95
N LEU A 165 -6.18 11.29 -0.10
CA LEU A 165 -5.90 11.80 1.26
C LEU A 165 -7.12 11.89 2.19
N THR A 166 -6.94 12.52 3.36
CA THR A 166 -7.89 12.50 4.48
C THR A 166 -8.98 13.56 4.36
N THR A 167 -8.63 14.74 3.89
CA THR A 167 -9.55 15.87 3.82
C THR A 167 -9.41 16.62 2.49
N PRO A 168 -10.44 17.43 2.12
CA PRO A 168 -10.32 18.33 0.99
C PRO A 168 -9.14 19.31 1.12
N ASP A 169 -8.86 19.81 2.32
CA ASP A 169 -7.74 20.70 2.60
C ASP A 169 -6.38 19.99 2.38
N ASP A 170 -6.27 18.73 2.78
CA ASP A 170 -5.06 17.93 2.54
C ASP A 170 -4.84 17.73 1.04
N MET A 171 -5.90 17.35 0.33
CA MET A 171 -5.86 17.18 -1.11
C MET A 171 -5.42 18.46 -1.82
N GLN A 172 -5.97 19.60 -1.41
CA GLN A 172 -5.59 20.90 -1.99
C GLN A 172 -4.11 21.19 -1.78
N LYS A 173 -3.65 21.15 -0.52
CA LYS A 173 -2.30 21.61 -0.15
C LYS A 173 -1.19 20.63 -0.53
N GLN A 174 -1.47 19.33 -0.41
CA GLN A 174 -0.42 18.31 -0.50
C GLN A 174 -0.36 17.65 -1.88
N ILE A 175 -1.40 17.81 -2.71
CA ILE A 175 -1.42 17.25 -4.04
C ILE A 175 -1.68 18.33 -5.08
N ILE A 176 -2.85 18.99 -5.06
CA ILE A 176 -3.26 19.91 -6.13
C ILE A 176 -2.27 21.07 -6.27
N ASP A 177 -1.91 21.73 -5.16
CA ASP A 177 -0.96 22.84 -5.16
C ASP A 177 0.48 22.41 -5.49
N GLN A 178 0.81 21.12 -5.34
CA GLN A 178 2.14 20.56 -5.59
C GLN A 178 2.33 20.05 -7.03
N MET A 179 1.25 19.63 -7.70
CA MET A 179 1.31 19.04 -9.05
C MET A 179 1.97 19.94 -10.11
N PRO A 180 1.74 21.27 -10.14
CA PRO A 180 2.37 22.14 -11.15
C PRO A 180 3.91 22.13 -11.10
N ALA A 181 4.51 21.99 -9.91
CA ALA A 181 5.97 21.90 -9.77
C ALA A 181 6.55 20.61 -10.39
N ALA A 182 5.71 19.57 -10.58
CA ALA A 182 6.06 18.34 -11.29
C ALA A 182 5.69 18.39 -12.80
N GLY A 183 5.16 19.52 -13.29
CA GLY A 183 4.66 19.63 -14.66
C GLY A 183 3.37 18.87 -14.91
N LEU A 184 2.55 18.68 -13.87
CA LEU A 184 1.26 17.98 -13.92
C LEU A 184 0.12 18.97 -13.69
N ASN A 185 -1.01 18.75 -14.38
CA ASN A 185 -2.21 19.55 -14.21
C ASN A 185 -3.32 18.71 -13.57
N PRO A 186 -3.89 19.10 -12.42
CA PRO A 186 -5.01 18.38 -11.81
C PRO A 186 -6.20 18.14 -12.73
N ALA A 187 -6.45 19.04 -13.69
CA ALA A 187 -7.53 18.90 -14.66
C ALA A 187 -7.36 17.71 -15.63
N ASP A 188 -6.15 17.16 -15.75
CA ASP A 188 -5.87 16.00 -16.60
C ASP A 188 -6.20 14.66 -15.92
N ILE A 189 -6.60 14.65 -14.65
CA ILE A 189 -7.00 13.43 -13.94
C ILE A 189 -8.29 12.89 -14.54
N LYS A 190 -8.23 11.68 -15.13
CA LYS A 190 -9.38 10.97 -15.70
C LYS A 190 -9.90 9.82 -14.85
N TYR A 191 -9.04 9.27 -14.00
CA TYR A 191 -9.37 8.12 -13.16
C TYR A 191 -8.84 8.33 -11.75
N ILE A 192 -9.70 8.02 -10.76
CA ILE A 192 -9.39 8.09 -9.34
C ILE A 192 -9.69 6.72 -8.74
N PHE A 193 -8.66 6.00 -8.33
CA PHE A 193 -8.79 4.73 -7.62
C PHE A 193 -8.78 4.99 -6.11
N VAL A 194 -9.83 4.57 -5.43
CA VAL A 194 -9.93 4.64 -3.96
C VAL A 194 -9.51 3.29 -3.40
N GLY A 195 -8.39 3.26 -2.72
CA GLY A 195 -7.71 2.03 -2.29
C GLY A 195 -8.46 1.24 -1.23
N HIS A 196 -9.23 1.89 -0.36
CA HIS A 196 -10.17 1.26 0.58
C HIS A 196 -11.04 2.31 1.29
N GLU A 197 -11.90 1.85 2.21
CA GLU A 197 -12.94 2.66 2.86
C GLU A 197 -12.50 3.53 4.02
N HIS A 198 -11.22 3.59 4.40
CA HIS A 198 -10.75 4.55 5.41
C HIS A 198 -10.70 5.98 4.86
N GLY A 199 -10.99 6.94 5.73
CA GLY A 199 -11.14 8.35 5.36
C GLY A 199 -9.91 8.99 4.75
N ASP A 200 -8.72 8.47 5.06
CA ASP A 200 -7.44 8.97 4.56
C ASP A 200 -7.08 8.53 3.12
N HIS A 201 -8.01 7.86 2.44
CA HIS A 201 -7.85 7.45 1.05
C HIS A 201 -8.85 8.09 0.07
N TYR A 202 -9.93 8.72 0.58
CA TYR A 202 -10.97 9.27 -0.28
C TYR A 202 -11.37 10.71 0.03
N GLY A 203 -10.81 11.33 1.06
CA GLY A 203 -11.26 12.63 1.57
C GLY A 203 -11.22 13.79 0.59
N GLY A 204 -10.35 13.74 -0.41
CA GLY A 204 -10.22 14.78 -1.44
C GLY A 204 -10.96 14.52 -2.74
N VAL A 205 -11.64 13.36 -2.91
CA VAL A 205 -12.27 12.98 -4.19
C VAL A 205 -13.29 14.02 -4.66
N ASN A 206 -14.20 14.45 -3.79
CA ASN A 206 -15.24 15.42 -4.20
C ASN A 206 -14.65 16.80 -4.53
N LEU A 207 -13.60 17.23 -3.84
CA LEU A 207 -12.91 18.48 -4.17
C LEU A 207 -12.38 18.45 -5.60
N LEU A 208 -11.73 17.34 -5.99
CA LEU A 208 -11.24 17.13 -7.35
C LEU A 208 -12.38 17.20 -8.37
N LEU A 209 -13.45 16.44 -8.12
CA LEU A 209 -14.59 16.39 -9.04
C LEU A 209 -15.30 17.73 -9.18
N GLN A 210 -15.39 18.54 -8.12
CA GLN A 210 -16.06 19.82 -8.15
C GLN A 210 -15.23 20.92 -8.82
N ASN A 211 -13.92 20.95 -8.56
CA ASN A 211 -13.11 22.10 -8.89
C ASN A 211 -12.14 21.88 -10.04
N HIS A 212 -11.76 20.64 -10.35
CA HIS A 212 -10.68 20.35 -11.30
C HIS A 212 -11.06 19.36 -12.39
N THR A 213 -11.73 18.28 -12.05
CA THR A 213 -11.92 17.15 -12.95
C THR A 213 -13.33 16.53 -12.84
N PRO A 214 -14.40 17.27 -13.25
CA PRO A 214 -15.80 16.85 -13.05
C PRO A 214 -16.17 15.56 -13.78
N ASN A 215 -15.40 15.18 -14.79
CA ASN A 215 -15.64 14.02 -15.64
C ASN A 215 -14.75 12.81 -15.26
N ALA A 216 -13.90 12.93 -14.23
CA ALA A 216 -13.09 11.82 -13.80
C ALA A 216 -13.97 10.67 -13.27
N LYS A 217 -13.58 9.44 -13.59
CA LYS A 217 -14.25 8.24 -13.11
C LYS A 217 -13.64 7.82 -11.77
N VAL A 218 -14.50 7.64 -10.79
CA VAL A 218 -14.10 7.14 -9.45
C VAL A 218 -14.32 5.64 -9.39
N ILE A 219 -13.25 4.92 -9.04
CA ILE A 219 -13.21 3.47 -8.98
C ILE A 219 -13.02 3.04 -7.52
N ALA A 220 -13.82 2.10 -7.05
CA ALA A 220 -13.66 1.45 -5.76
C ALA A 220 -14.05 -0.01 -5.82
N THR A 221 -13.73 -0.77 -4.80
CA THR A 221 -14.27 -2.12 -4.61
C THR A 221 -15.70 -2.06 -4.06
N ARG A 222 -16.47 -3.11 -4.24
CA ARG A 222 -17.86 -3.17 -3.73
C ARG A 222 -17.93 -2.87 -2.23
N PRO A 223 -17.16 -3.54 -1.34
CA PRO A 223 -17.25 -3.26 0.09
C PRO A 223 -16.83 -1.83 0.46
N ALA A 224 -15.81 -1.28 -0.21
CA ALA A 224 -15.39 0.11 0.03
C ALA A 224 -16.48 1.09 -0.40
N ALA A 225 -17.02 0.93 -1.60
CA ALA A 225 -18.09 1.79 -2.10
C ALA A 225 -19.33 1.78 -1.18
N ASP A 226 -19.78 0.60 -0.77
CA ASP A 226 -20.96 0.46 0.10
C ASP A 226 -20.73 1.11 1.47
N THR A 227 -19.54 0.93 2.05
CA THR A 227 -19.18 1.53 3.34
C THR A 227 -19.10 3.05 3.26
N ILE A 228 -18.45 3.59 2.21
CA ILE A 228 -18.29 5.03 2.01
C ILE A 228 -19.65 5.69 1.73
N LEU A 229 -20.47 5.10 0.88
CA LEU A 229 -21.82 5.63 0.58
C LEU A 229 -22.73 5.57 1.81
N ALA A 230 -22.62 4.53 2.65
CA ALA A 230 -23.34 4.47 3.92
C ALA A 230 -22.83 5.57 4.90
N ALA A 231 -21.53 5.87 4.93
CA ALA A 231 -21.00 6.98 5.72
C ALA A 231 -21.53 8.33 5.21
N ARG A 232 -21.63 8.52 3.91
CA ARG A 232 -22.24 9.70 3.30
C ARG A 232 -23.71 9.86 3.69
N ALA A 233 -24.52 8.80 3.56
CA ALA A 233 -25.92 8.83 3.98
C ALA A 233 -26.10 9.20 5.45
N ARG A 234 -25.22 8.68 6.32
CA ARG A 234 -25.20 9.12 7.74
C ARG A 234 -24.87 10.60 7.89
N ALA A 235 -23.90 11.14 7.15
CA ALA A 235 -23.56 12.57 7.18
C ALA A 235 -24.69 13.47 6.66
N GLU A 236 -25.46 13.02 5.67
CA GLU A 236 -26.63 13.72 5.10
C GLU A 236 -27.77 13.85 6.11
N THR A 237 -27.96 12.83 6.96
CA THR A 237 -29.05 12.78 7.96
C THR A 237 -28.63 13.21 9.37
N LYS A 238 -27.32 13.40 9.60
CA LYS A 238 -26.79 13.82 10.89
C LYS A 238 -27.27 15.21 11.29
N THR A 239 -27.67 15.37 12.53
CA THR A 239 -27.94 16.69 13.15
C THR A 239 -26.61 17.34 13.53
N TYR A 240 -26.39 18.54 13.04
CA TYR A 240 -25.24 19.37 13.40
C TYR A 240 -25.65 20.41 14.42
N THR A 241 -24.73 20.83 15.29
CA THR A 241 -24.96 21.82 16.34
C THR A 241 -24.60 23.23 15.86
N GLY A 242 -25.16 24.26 16.52
CA GLY A 242 -24.92 25.67 16.19
C GLY A 242 -26.11 26.35 15.54
N THR A 243 -25.89 27.55 15.00
CA THR A 243 -26.88 28.29 14.21
C THR A 243 -27.18 27.57 12.89
N ALA A 244 -28.23 27.95 12.18
CA ALA A 244 -28.61 27.35 10.91
C ALA A 244 -27.46 27.41 9.87
N ASP A 245 -26.75 28.53 9.82
CA ASP A 245 -25.61 28.70 8.91
C ASP A 245 -24.41 27.84 9.29
N GLU A 246 -24.11 27.74 10.59
CA GLU A 246 -23.05 26.85 11.10
C GLU A 246 -23.36 25.37 10.85
N GLN A 247 -24.63 24.96 11.04
CA GLN A 247 -25.07 23.60 10.73
C GLN A 247 -24.95 23.30 9.22
N ALA A 248 -25.37 24.23 8.36
CA ALA A 248 -25.26 24.09 6.92
C ALA A 248 -23.79 23.99 6.47
N ALA A 249 -22.91 24.84 7.01
CA ALA A 249 -21.48 24.82 6.72
C ALA A 249 -20.81 23.51 7.19
N ALA A 250 -21.12 23.05 8.40
CA ALA A 250 -20.59 21.79 8.94
C ALA A 250 -21.03 20.57 8.12
N LYS A 251 -22.30 20.56 7.69
CA LYS A 251 -22.82 19.52 6.79
C LYS A 251 -22.16 19.54 5.44
N ALA A 252 -22.03 20.72 4.83
CA ALA A 252 -21.35 20.89 3.52
C ALA A 252 -19.90 20.41 3.57
N LYS A 253 -19.16 20.77 4.65
CA LYS A 253 -17.78 20.32 4.88
C LYS A 253 -17.70 18.79 5.02
N ALA A 254 -18.59 18.17 5.78
CA ALA A 254 -18.63 16.71 5.95
C ALA A 254 -18.93 16.00 4.62
N LEU A 255 -19.87 16.52 3.84
CA LEU A 255 -20.25 15.93 2.56
C LEU A 255 -19.18 16.14 1.47
N LEU A 256 -18.40 17.23 1.55
CA LEU A 256 -17.28 17.44 0.65
C LEU A 256 -16.17 16.39 0.86
N ALA A 257 -15.97 15.92 2.07
CA ALA A 257 -14.97 14.91 2.40
C ALA A 257 -15.40 13.46 2.08
N ILE A 258 -16.63 13.20 1.63
CA ILE A 258 -17.12 11.83 1.38
C ILE A 258 -17.64 11.73 -0.05
N PRO A 259 -17.09 10.87 -0.91
CA PRO A 259 -17.52 10.67 -2.29
C PRO A 259 -19.03 10.47 -2.42
N ALA A 260 -19.63 11.08 -3.44
CA ALA A 260 -21.06 11.00 -3.68
C ALA A 260 -21.45 9.78 -4.54
N LYS A 261 -20.49 9.26 -5.31
CA LYS A 261 -20.71 8.15 -6.26
C LYS A 261 -19.41 7.45 -6.57
N PHE A 262 -19.54 6.26 -7.09
CA PHE A 262 -18.47 5.51 -7.76
C PHE A 262 -18.94 5.13 -9.17
N ASP A 263 -18.10 5.33 -10.16
CA ASP A 263 -18.44 5.10 -11.57
C ASP A 263 -18.10 3.68 -12.03
N VAL A 264 -17.09 3.05 -11.39
CA VAL A 264 -16.68 1.67 -11.63
C VAL A 264 -16.53 0.96 -10.29
N ILE A 265 -17.15 -0.21 -10.20
CA ILE A 265 -17.11 -1.05 -9.00
C ILE A 265 -16.39 -2.35 -9.31
N VAL A 266 -15.32 -2.62 -8.57
CA VAL A 266 -14.63 -3.92 -8.61
C VAL A 266 -15.40 -4.90 -7.73
N GLU A 267 -16.07 -5.85 -8.37
CA GLU A 267 -16.92 -6.83 -7.69
C GLU A 267 -16.10 -8.03 -7.20
N PRO A 268 -16.50 -8.64 -6.08
CA PRO A 268 -15.96 -9.94 -5.70
C PRO A 268 -16.37 -11.03 -6.69
N PHE A 269 -15.57 -12.07 -6.83
CA PHE A 269 -15.98 -13.27 -7.55
C PHE A 269 -17.10 -13.98 -6.79
N ALA A 270 -17.94 -14.70 -7.53
CA ALA A 270 -19.07 -15.42 -6.92
C ALA A 270 -18.62 -16.38 -5.80
N GLY A 271 -19.15 -16.16 -4.60
CA GLY A 271 -18.93 -17.02 -3.44
C GLY A 271 -17.57 -16.84 -2.70
N VAL A 272 -16.73 -15.88 -3.11
CA VAL A 272 -15.45 -15.57 -2.43
C VAL A 272 -15.25 -14.06 -2.28
N PRO A 273 -14.56 -13.60 -1.23
CA PRO A 273 -14.45 -12.15 -0.96
C PRO A 273 -13.36 -11.44 -1.80
N ILE A 274 -12.66 -12.15 -2.67
CA ILE A 274 -11.66 -11.59 -3.59
C ILE A 274 -12.24 -11.36 -4.97
N GLY A 275 -11.70 -10.41 -5.73
CA GLY A 275 -12.13 -10.10 -7.09
C GLY A 275 -11.01 -9.48 -7.92
N LEU A 276 -11.18 -9.50 -9.24
CA LEU A 276 -10.26 -8.88 -10.18
C LEU A 276 -11.03 -8.33 -11.36
N GLN A 277 -10.72 -7.10 -11.76
CA GLN A 277 -11.28 -6.47 -12.94
C GLN A 277 -10.19 -5.76 -13.74
N ARG A 278 -10.23 -5.93 -15.07
CA ARG A 278 -9.44 -5.10 -15.99
C ARG A 278 -10.26 -3.86 -16.34
N ILE A 279 -9.64 -2.72 -16.21
CA ILE A 279 -10.25 -1.41 -16.46
C ILE A 279 -9.41 -0.71 -17.53
N THR A 280 -9.97 -0.55 -18.71
CA THR A 280 -9.29 0.20 -19.78
C THR A 280 -9.24 1.68 -19.40
N VAL A 281 -8.03 2.19 -19.21
CA VAL A 281 -7.75 3.58 -18.79
C VAL A 281 -7.23 4.46 -19.91
N ALA A 282 -6.70 3.84 -20.97
CA ALA A 282 -6.35 4.49 -22.24
C ALA A 282 -6.36 3.43 -23.35
N ASP A 283 -6.20 3.84 -24.60
CA ASP A 283 -6.13 2.92 -25.74
C ASP A 283 -5.00 1.90 -25.56
N GLY A 284 -5.37 0.62 -25.51
CA GLY A 284 -4.44 -0.49 -25.28
C GLY A 284 -3.83 -0.56 -23.87
N ILE A 285 -4.30 0.23 -22.90
CA ILE A 285 -3.79 0.25 -21.52
C ILE A 285 -4.88 -0.13 -20.54
N ASP A 286 -4.69 -1.27 -19.89
CA ASP A 286 -5.56 -1.75 -18.82
C ASP A 286 -4.88 -1.65 -17.46
N ALA A 287 -5.58 -1.10 -16.48
CA ALA A 287 -5.30 -1.28 -15.07
C ALA A 287 -5.97 -2.57 -14.58
N VAL A 288 -5.23 -3.38 -13.83
CA VAL A 288 -5.73 -4.61 -13.21
C VAL A 288 -6.05 -4.31 -11.74
N ALA A 289 -7.30 -4.01 -11.46
CA ALA A 289 -7.77 -3.74 -10.10
C ALA A 289 -8.16 -5.05 -9.40
N MET A 290 -7.67 -5.23 -8.17
CA MET A 290 -7.84 -6.44 -7.37
C MET A 290 -8.49 -6.08 -6.04
N LEU A 291 -9.68 -6.62 -5.77
CA LEU A 291 -10.27 -6.65 -4.44
C LEU A 291 -9.63 -7.79 -3.65
N ALA A 292 -8.95 -7.47 -2.57
CA ALA A 292 -8.29 -8.45 -1.71
C ALA A 292 -8.39 -8.00 -0.23
N PRO A 293 -9.48 -8.38 0.45
CA PRO A 293 -9.77 -7.96 1.82
C PRO A 293 -8.67 -8.38 2.80
N GLY A 294 -8.31 -7.48 3.69
CA GLY A 294 -7.26 -7.78 4.68
C GLY A 294 -7.16 -6.72 5.74
N HIS A 295 -6.55 -5.59 5.43
CA HIS A 295 -6.57 -4.40 6.28
C HIS A 295 -8.01 -3.91 6.48
N THR A 296 -8.79 -3.86 5.42
CA THR A 296 -10.23 -3.62 5.43
C THR A 296 -10.95 -4.60 4.49
N PRO A 297 -12.29 -4.75 4.60
CA PRO A 297 -13.07 -5.54 3.64
C PRO A 297 -12.96 -5.07 2.19
N GLY A 298 -12.72 -3.78 1.97
CA GLY A 298 -12.68 -3.16 0.64
C GLY A 298 -11.29 -2.90 0.09
N GLN A 299 -10.24 -3.42 0.71
CA GLN A 299 -8.87 -3.16 0.27
C GLN A 299 -8.63 -3.53 -1.20
N MET A 300 -7.99 -2.61 -1.93
CA MET A 300 -7.66 -2.74 -3.36
C MET A 300 -6.16 -2.62 -3.61
N GLY A 301 -5.66 -3.46 -4.51
CA GLY A 301 -4.37 -3.27 -5.18
C GLY A 301 -4.58 -3.11 -6.68
N VAL A 302 -3.72 -2.35 -7.33
CA VAL A 302 -3.84 -2.10 -8.78
C VAL A 302 -2.49 -2.31 -9.46
N ILE A 303 -2.46 -3.11 -10.52
CA ILE A 303 -1.29 -3.25 -11.39
C ILE A 303 -1.54 -2.46 -12.67
N ILE A 304 -0.61 -1.57 -13.01
CA ILE A 304 -0.75 -0.69 -14.16
C ILE A 304 0.54 -0.62 -14.97
N PRO A 305 0.46 -0.55 -16.32
CA PRO A 305 1.60 -0.22 -17.16
C PRO A 305 2.14 1.18 -16.83
N VAL A 306 3.46 1.28 -16.72
CA VAL A 306 4.22 2.51 -16.50
C VAL A 306 5.42 2.53 -17.43
N VAL A 307 6.15 3.64 -17.47
CA VAL A 307 7.41 3.75 -18.20
C VAL A 307 8.56 3.85 -17.21
N HIS A 308 9.60 3.07 -17.44
CA HIS A 308 10.87 3.14 -16.72
C HIS A 308 12.03 2.91 -17.66
N GLN A 309 12.99 3.84 -17.69
CA GLN A 309 14.12 3.84 -18.61
C GLN A 309 13.70 3.70 -20.08
N GLY A 310 12.60 4.38 -20.46
CA GLY A 310 12.04 4.38 -21.80
C GLY A 310 11.27 3.12 -22.20
N GLU A 311 11.16 2.11 -21.34
CA GLU A 311 10.46 0.86 -21.61
C GLU A 311 9.15 0.74 -20.83
N THR A 312 8.16 0.08 -21.43
CA THR A 312 6.91 -0.24 -20.72
C THR A 312 7.15 -1.32 -19.70
N ARG A 313 6.81 -1.02 -18.47
CA ARG A 313 6.95 -1.86 -17.27
C ARG A 313 5.62 -1.92 -16.52
N LYS A 314 5.55 -2.63 -15.41
CA LYS A 314 4.34 -2.69 -14.58
C LYS A 314 4.63 -2.31 -13.14
N LEU A 315 3.80 -1.40 -12.64
CA LEU A 315 3.78 -0.94 -11.25
C LEU A 315 2.62 -1.60 -10.53
N PHE A 316 2.86 -2.14 -9.36
CA PHE A 316 1.84 -2.52 -8.40
C PHE A 316 1.69 -1.42 -7.34
N VAL A 317 0.54 -0.77 -7.33
CA VAL A 317 0.13 0.18 -6.28
C VAL A 317 -0.83 -0.55 -5.35
N TRP A 318 -0.56 -0.53 -4.06
CA TRP A 318 -1.50 -1.06 -3.09
C TRP A 318 -1.76 -0.05 -1.97
N SER A 319 -2.93 -0.15 -1.39
CA SER A 319 -3.39 0.71 -0.31
C SER A 319 -3.70 -0.13 0.93
N GLY A 320 -3.59 0.47 2.09
CA GLY A 320 -3.72 -0.21 3.36
C GLY A 320 -2.37 -0.46 4.03
N ASN A 321 -2.39 -1.18 5.11
CA ASN A 321 -1.19 -1.51 5.88
C ASN A 321 -1.15 -3.02 6.22
N ASP A 322 -0.15 -3.42 6.99
CA ASP A 322 0.07 -4.80 7.42
C ASP A 322 -0.86 -5.27 8.55
N GLN A 323 -1.70 -4.39 9.11
CA GLN A 323 -2.65 -4.75 10.16
C GLN A 323 -3.88 -5.46 9.60
N PRO A 324 -4.11 -6.73 9.99
CA PRO A 324 -5.29 -7.43 9.54
C PRO A 324 -6.54 -7.06 10.36
N SER A 325 -7.64 -6.75 9.68
CA SER A 325 -8.97 -6.77 10.29
C SER A 325 -9.46 -8.21 10.51
N ALA A 326 -9.00 -9.14 9.66
CA ALA A 326 -9.26 -10.57 9.74
C ALA A 326 -8.03 -11.34 9.22
N ALA A 327 -7.18 -11.85 10.12
CA ALA A 327 -5.85 -12.36 9.79
C ALA A 327 -5.84 -13.51 8.77
N ASP A 328 -6.73 -14.50 8.92
CA ASP A 328 -6.83 -15.63 7.97
C ASP A 328 -7.24 -15.15 6.57
N GLN A 329 -8.14 -14.17 6.50
CA GLN A 329 -8.56 -13.58 5.23
C GLN A 329 -7.45 -12.77 4.60
N TYR A 330 -6.69 -12.02 5.42
CA TYR A 330 -5.58 -11.22 4.91
C TYR A 330 -4.45 -12.11 4.36
N ALA A 331 -4.11 -13.18 5.06
CA ALA A 331 -3.14 -14.15 4.57
C ALA A 331 -3.53 -14.71 3.19
N ALA A 332 -4.80 -15.12 3.02
CA ALA A 332 -5.30 -15.57 1.73
C ALA A 332 -5.31 -14.47 0.65
N SER A 333 -5.57 -13.22 1.04
CA SER A 333 -5.54 -12.06 0.14
C SER A 333 -4.14 -11.70 -0.32
N THR A 334 -3.14 -11.82 0.57
CA THR A 334 -1.74 -11.60 0.18
C THR A 334 -1.23 -12.67 -0.78
N ASP A 335 -1.67 -13.92 -0.65
CA ASP A 335 -1.42 -14.96 -1.65
C ASP A 335 -2.04 -14.60 -3.02
N PHE A 336 -3.25 -14.05 -3.02
CA PHE A 336 -3.93 -13.60 -4.24
C PHE A 336 -3.18 -12.43 -4.91
N TYR A 337 -2.71 -11.44 -4.13
CA TYR A 337 -1.86 -10.37 -4.64
C TYR A 337 -0.55 -10.90 -5.21
N ALA A 338 0.13 -11.80 -4.51
CA ALA A 338 1.39 -12.39 -4.93
C ALA A 338 1.24 -13.13 -6.28
N ALA A 339 0.21 -13.97 -6.41
CA ALA A 339 -0.07 -14.72 -7.62
C ALA A 339 -0.33 -13.79 -8.82
N ASN A 340 -1.09 -12.70 -8.62
CA ASN A 340 -1.40 -11.77 -9.70
C ASN A 340 -0.24 -10.84 -10.02
N ALA A 341 0.52 -10.34 -9.03
CA ALA A 341 1.74 -9.56 -9.27
C ALA A 341 2.74 -10.35 -10.12
N PHE A 342 2.90 -11.65 -9.82
CA PHE A 342 3.73 -12.56 -10.60
C PHE A 342 3.19 -12.76 -12.01
N LYS A 343 1.91 -13.13 -12.16
CA LYS A 343 1.24 -13.37 -13.44
C LYS A 343 1.29 -12.16 -14.36
N GLU A 344 1.04 -10.98 -13.81
CA GLU A 344 1.07 -9.72 -14.56
C GLU A 344 2.51 -9.22 -14.83
N GLY A 345 3.50 -9.74 -14.12
CA GLY A 345 4.90 -9.37 -14.27
C GLY A 345 5.20 -7.99 -13.72
N ALA A 346 4.69 -7.67 -12.53
CA ALA A 346 5.01 -6.43 -11.84
C ALA A 346 6.51 -6.34 -11.52
N GLU A 347 7.09 -5.16 -11.70
CA GLU A 347 8.53 -4.88 -11.54
C GLU A 347 8.81 -3.74 -10.56
N ALA A 348 7.78 -2.99 -10.18
CA ALA A 348 7.84 -1.95 -9.18
C ALA A 348 6.65 -2.09 -8.21
N ILE A 349 6.86 -1.67 -6.97
CA ILE A 349 5.80 -1.65 -5.94
C ILE A 349 5.87 -0.32 -5.20
N ILE A 350 4.69 0.24 -4.92
CA ILE A 350 4.54 1.38 -4.02
C ILE A 350 3.25 1.24 -3.20
N ASN A 351 3.31 1.72 -1.95
CA ASN A 351 2.15 1.85 -1.09
C ASN A 351 1.76 3.33 -0.94
N THR A 352 0.48 3.62 -0.86
CA THR A 352 -0.01 4.98 -0.59
C THR A 352 0.26 5.42 0.86
N HIS A 353 0.52 4.49 1.78
CA HIS A 353 1.19 4.77 3.04
C HIS A 353 2.70 4.63 2.90
N SER A 354 3.41 5.73 2.62
CA SER A 354 4.85 5.70 2.32
C SER A 354 5.76 5.30 3.48
N TYR A 355 5.24 5.22 4.70
CA TYR A 355 5.98 4.63 5.82
C TYR A 355 6.20 3.13 5.64
N GLN A 356 5.34 2.44 4.90
CA GLN A 356 5.54 1.02 4.55
C GLN A 356 6.82 0.88 3.72
N GLY A 357 7.73 0.01 4.18
CA GLY A 357 9.03 -0.14 3.55
C GLY A 357 9.96 1.09 3.69
N SER A 358 9.64 2.04 4.55
CA SER A 358 10.34 3.34 4.59
C SER A 358 10.41 4.04 3.23
N MET A 359 9.42 3.83 2.37
CA MET A 359 9.41 4.33 0.98
C MET A 359 9.57 5.85 0.93
N TYR A 360 9.08 6.59 1.93
CA TYR A 360 9.26 8.06 2.02
C TYR A 360 10.73 8.48 2.04
N ALA A 361 11.60 7.69 2.67
CA ALA A 361 13.04 8.00 2.71
C ALA A 361 13.67 7.84 1.32
N HIS A 362 13.30 6.78 0.61
CA HIS A 362 13.76 6.54 -0.77
C HIS A 362 13.22 7.58 -1.75
N LEU A 363 11.97 8.01 -1.59
CA LEU A 363 11.38 9.10 -2.39
C LEU A 363 12.10 10.42 -2.18
N ARG A 364 12.48 10.75 -0.93
CA ARG A 364 13.29 11.93 -0.61
C ARG A 364 14.67 11.86 -1.25
N ALA A 365 15.32 10.70 -1.18
CA ALA A 365 16.62 10.49 -1.80
C ALA A 365 16.57 10.70 -3.32
N LEU A 366 15.60 10.10 -4.01
CA LEU A 366 15.42 10.27 -5.46
C LEU A 366 15.14 11.71 -5.87
N LYS A 367 14.42 12.47 -5.04
CA LYS A 367 14.17 13.91 -5.33
C LYS A 367 15.40 14.76 -5.14
N ALA A 368 16.20 14.47 -4.10
CA ALA A 368 17.44 15.18 -3.81
C ALA A 368 18.51 14.87 -4.87
N ASP A 369 18.58 13.61 -5.29
CA ASP A 369 19.48 13.13 -6.32
C ASP A 369 18.77 12.10 -7.24
N PRO A 370 18.38 12.51 -8.44
CA PRO A 370 17.75 11.59 -9.40
C PRO A 370 18.62 10.40 -9.85
N SER A 371 19.94 10.43 -9.55
CA SER A 371 20.85 9.31 -9.79
C SER A 371 20.97 8.34 -8.61
N ALA A 372 20.33 8.65 -7.48
CA ALA A 372 20.29 7.76 -6.32
C ALA A 372 19.66 6.40 -6.66
N PRO A 373 20.07 5.32 -5.99
CA PRO A 373 19.44 4.01 -6.20
C PRO A 373 17.93 4.06 -6.01
N ASN A 374 17.19 3.65 -7.03
CA ASN A 374 15.75 3.58 -6.98
C ASN A 374 15.30 2.21 -6.47
N TYR A 375 15.17 2.05 -5.16
CA TYR A 375 14.74 0.81 -4.53
C TYR A 375 13.25 0.50 -4.72
N LEU A 376 12.42 1.46 -5.19
CA LEU A 376 11.03 1.23 -5.58
C LEU A 376 10.92 0.52 -6.93
N TRP A 377 11.94 0.67 -7.77
CA TRP A 377 12.16 -0.17 -8.94
C TRP A 377 12.88 -1.45 -8.49
N MET A 378 12.14 -2.52 -8.35
CA MET A 378 12.64 -3.76 -7.74
C MET A 378 13.06 -4.80 -8.75
N GLY A 379 12.52 -4.75 -9.98
CA GLY A 379 12.55 -5.85 -10.91
C GLY A 379 11.66 -7.02 -10.47
N LYS A 380 11.31 -7.91 -11.38
CA LYS A 380 10.37 -9.03 -11.14
C LYS A 380 10.75 -9.89 -9.95
N GLN A 381 12.04 -10.19 -9.79
CA GLN A 381 12.52 -11.08 -8.74
C GLN A 381 12.31 -10.47 -7.34
N ASN A 382 12.62 -9.18 -7.15
CA ASN A 382 12.43 -8.54 -5.86
C ASN A 382 10.95 -8.23 -5.57
N VAL A 383 10.12 -8.01 -6.61
CA VAL A 383 8.65 -7.98 -6.43
C VAL A 383 8.13 -9.32 -5.92
N GLN A 384 8.62 -10.44 -6.45
CA GLN A 384 8.28 -11.77 -5.93
C GLN A 384 8.71 -11.96 -4.47
N ARG A 385 9.93 -11.51 -4.12
CA ARG A 385 10.41 -11.55 -2.74
C ARG A 385 9.56 -10.68 -1.81
N PHE A 386 9.23 -9.46 -2.24
CA PHE A 386 8.34 -8.56 -1.50
C PHE A 386 7.00 -9.23 -1.19
N MET A 387 6.37 -9.79 -2.22
CA MET A 387 5.10 -10.49 -2.07
C MET A 387 5.23 -11.76 -1.23
N GLY A 388 6.35 -12.48 -1.34
CA GLY A 388 6.66 -13.64 -0.51
C GLY A 388 6.81 -13.29 0.97
N ILE A 389 7.48 -12.17 1.28
CA ILE A 389 7.57 -11.63 2.64
C ILE A 389 6.17 -11.28 3.14
N PHE A 390 5.41 -10.53 2.35
CA PHE A 390 4.09 -10.07 2.75
C PHE A 390 3.16 -11.25 3.06
N ALA A 391 3.02 -12.19 2.14
CA ALA A 391 2.20 -13.38 2.33
C ALA A 391 2.66 -14.21 3.55
N SER A 392 3.96 -14.52 3.63
CA SER A 392 4.50 -15.33 4.71
C SER A 392 4.32 -14.66 6.08
N CYS A 393 4.53 -13.35 6.18
CA CYS A 393 4.30 -12.63 7.44
C CYS A 393 2.83 -12.65 7.84
N GLN A 394 1.87 -12.46 6.91
CA GLN A 394 0.45 -12.52 7.23
C GLN A 394 0.01 -13.95 7.64
N HIS A 395 0.56 -14.98 7.02
CA HIS A 395 0.35 -16.36 7.48
C HIS A 395 0.93 -16.59 8.87
N ALA A 396 2.14 -16.10 9.17
CA ALA A 396 2.73 -16.20 10.51
C ALA A 396 1.86 -15.50 11.57
N ILE A 397 1.36 -14.30 11.27
CA ILE A 397 0.44 -13.56 12.15
C ILE A 397 -0.85 -14.35 12.39
N ALA A 398 -1.46 -14.91 11.34
CA ALA A 398 -2.67 -15.71 11.46
C ALA A 398 -2.46 -16.94 12.35
N GLU A 399 -1.33 -17.63 12.24
CA GLU A 399 -0.99 -18.76 13.12
C GLU A 399 -0.74 -18.30 14.56
N ARG A 400 0.01 -17.21 14.76
CA ARG A 400 0.27 -16.63 16.09
C ARG A 400 -1.01 -16.23 16.82
N LEU A 401 -1.98 -15.66 16.11
CA LEU A 401 -3.29 -15.32 16.66
C LEU A 401 -4.09 -16.58 17.05
N ARG A 402 -4.09 -17.61 16.21
CA ARG A 402 -4.72 -18.91 16.55
C ARG A 402 -4.09 -19.58 17.75
N ASP A 403 -2.79 -19.45 17.89
CA ASP A 403 -2.01 -20.03 18.97
C ASP A 403 -2.05 -19.21 20.27
N GLY A 404 -2.62 -18.00 20.24
CA GLY A 404 -2.64 -17.07 21.37
C GLY A 404 -1.27 -16.49 21.73
N THR A 405 -0.28 -16.62 20.85
CA THR A 405 1.07 -16.04 21.02
C THR A 405 1.17 -14.61 20.51
N TRP A 406 0.13 -14.14 19.84
CA TRP A 406 -0.02 -12.79 19.32
C TRP A 406 -1.38 -12.22 19.70
N LYS A 407 -1.48 -10.92 19.91
CA LYS A 407 -2.74 -10.22 20.15
C LYS A 407 -2.91 -9.13 19.11
N VAL A 408 -4.09 -9.07 18.49
CA VAL A 408 -4.55 -7.88 17.78
C VAL A 408 -4.92 -6.86 18.83
N PHE A 409 -4.43 -5.66 18.70
CA PHE A 409 -4.68 -4.56 19.62
C PHE A 409 -5.77 -3.65 19.07
#